data_a3a9be64fe2b6b569802ae56f1b73942
#
_entry.id   a3a9be64fe2b6b569802ae56f1b73942
#
_cell.length_a   1.000
_cell.length_b   1.000
_cell.length_c   1.000
_cell.angle_alpha   90.00
_cell.angle_beta   90.00
_cell.angle_gamma   90.00
#
_symmetry.space_group_name_H-M   'P 1'
#
loop_
_entity.id
_entity.type
_entity.pdbx_description
1 polymer ?
#
loop_
_entity_poly.entity_id
_entity_poly.type
_entity_poly.pdbx_seq_one_letter_code
_entity_poly.pdbx_strand_id
1 'polypeptide(L)'
;MIDQRLYRLAFLPALLAAIAMLFSLQPVPEPLEAPVSLEGFDGEAAVLTARQIARDAPDRTPGSAGDGEIADLVAERFGEIGSAEVSDQSFSSSFEGDDVELRNVIATLPGESERRLILLAPRDSASGPGVASSAAATGVLLELAESFGGATHSKTLVFVSTAGAGDGAIGAREFAESYPEREQIDSALVIAQPGAARPEPPFVIPWSAGPQSTAAQLTRTAGETTSAELGRPDGRPGTLGELLRLALPTGLGEQGPLIERGIDAVAISSAGERPLSPGEDSIVSLSEETLTGVGQAAGQTTNRRSPKLFRNLPLTGT
;
A
#
# COMPACT_ATOMS: atom_id res chain seq x y z
N MET A 1 -17.07 -35.40 45.93
CA MET A 1 -16.69 -33.98 45.97
C MET A 1 -15.45 -33.80 45.12
N ILE A 2 -15.50 -33.05 44.05
CA ILE A 2 -14.34 -32.75 43.18
C ILE A 2 -13.46 -31.77 43.94
N ASP A 3 -12.19 -32.12 44.12
CA ASP A 3 -11.21 -31.31 44.84
C ASP A 3 -11.02 -29.97 44.07
N GLN A 4 -11.31 -28.87 44.74
CA GLN A 4 -11.29 -27.52 44.18
C GLN A 4 -9.89 -27.11 43.68
N ARG A 5 -8.83 -27.77 44.20
CA ARG A 5 -7.45 -27.56 43.76
C ARG A 5 -7.17 -28.24 42.43
N LEU A 6 -7.70 -29.46 42.24
CA LEU A 6 -7.61 -30.19 40.95
C LEU A 6 -8.34 -29.46 39.84
N TYR A 7 -9.52 -28.87 40.14
CA TYR A 7 -10.27 -28.08 39.17
C TYR A 7 -9.48 -26.84 38.71
N ARG A 8 -8.86 -26.10 39.65
CA ARG A 8 -8.04 -24.92 39.30
C ARG A 8 -6.79 -25.27 38.49
N LEU A 9 -6.14 -26.42 38.78
CA LEU A 9 -4.97 -26.89 38.06
C LEU A 9 -5.30 -27.40 36.65
N ALA A 10 -6.49 -27.97 36.42
CA ALA A 10 -6.92 -28.48 35.14
C ALA A 10 -7.60 -27.42 34.26
N PHE A 11 -8.22 -26.40 34.88
CA PHE A 11 -8.98 -25.36 34.16
C PHE A 11 -8.09 -24.50 33.25
N LEU A 12 -6.94 -24.07 33.74
CA LEU A 12 -6.03 -23.20 32.97
C LEU A 12 -5.46 -23.92 31.72
N PRO A 13 -4.93 -25.14 31.81
CA PRO A 13 -4.51 -25.88 30.63
C PRO A 13 -5.66 -26.23 29.66
N ALA A 14 -6.84 -26.55 30.21
CA ALA A 14 -8.02 -26.82 29.37
C ALA A 14 -8.49 -25.57 28.63
N LEU A 15 -8.49 -24.41 29.28
CA LEU A 15 -8.82 -23.14 28.66
C LEU A 15 -7.79 -22.77 27.59
N LEU A 16 -6.50 -22.92 27.87
CA LEU A 16 -5.42 -22.70 26.89
C LEU A 16 -5.52 -23.63 25.69
N ALA A 17 -5.83 -24.93 25.92
CA ALA A 17 -6.05 -25.89 24.87
C ALA A 17 -7.29 -25.56 24.03
N ALA A 18 -8.39 -25.10 24.64
CA ALA A 18 -9.60 -24.66 23.94
C ALA A 18 -9.32 -23.40 23.09
N ILE A 19 -8.58 -22.43 23.63
CA ILE A 19 -8.14 -21.25 22.89
C ILE A 19 -7.25 -21.66 21.71
N ALA A 20 -6.26 -22.52 21.94
CA ALA A 20 -5.38 -23.03 20.89
C ALA A 20 -6.14 -23.78 19.79
N MET A 21 -7.16 -24.59 20.14
CA MET A 21 -8.03 -25.26 19.20
C MET A 21 -8.87 -24.26 18.39
N LEU A 22 -9.42 -23.23 19.01
CA LEU A 22 -10.21 -22.20 18.31
C LEU A 22 -9.38 -21.49 17.24
N PHE A 23 -8.13 -21.17 17.52
CA PHE A 23 -7.20 -20.57 16.56
C PHE A 23 -6.70 -21.57 15.50
N SER A 24 -6.63 -22.87 15.83
CA SER A 24 -6.13 -23.92 14.93
C SER A 24 -7.17 -24.43 13.94
N LEU A 25 -8.46 -24.23 14.19
CA LEU A 25 -9.54 -24.72 13.36
C LEU A 25 -10.02 -23.73 12.29
N GLN A 26 -9.55 -22.48 12.31
CA GLN A 26 -9.88 -21.56 11.24
C GLN A 26 -9.05 -21.91 9.99
N PRO A 27 -9.72 -22.23 8.86
CA PRO A 27 -9.00 -22.43 7.62
C PRO A 27 -8.26 -21.14 7.27
N VAL A 28 -6.98 -21.27 7.08
CA VAL A 28 -6.14 -20.15 6.68
C VAL A 28 -6.51 -19.81 5.24
N PRO A 29 -7.01 -18.59 4.92
CA PRO A 29 -7.37 -18.24 3.56
C PRO A 29 -6.18 -18.43 2.63
N GLU A 30 -6.39 -19.05 1.48
CA GLU A 30 -5.38 -19.18 0.45
C GLU A 30 -5.19 -17.82 -0.27
N PRO A 31 -3.98 -17.50 -0.73
CA PRO A 31 -3.74 -16.36 -1.60
C PRO A 31 -4.59 -16.50 -2.87
N LEU A 32 -4.93 -15.38 -3.49
CA LEU A 32 -5.59 -15.42 -4.79
C LEU A 32 -4.62 -15.99 -5.83
N GLU A 33 -5.14 -16.84 -6.73
CA GLU A 33 -4.36 -17.39 -7.84
C GLU A 33 -3.78 -16.26 -8.71
N ALA A 34 -2.56 -16.48 -9.21
CA ALA A 34 -1.91 -15.53 -10.07
C ALA A 34 -2.57 -15.53 -11.46
N PRO A 35 -3.16 -14.45 -11.92
CA PRO A 35 -3.27 -14.23 -13.35
C PRO A 35 -1.86 -13.95 -13.91
N VAL A 36 -1.73 -14.04 -15.23
CA VAL A 36 -0.49 -13.75 -15.96
C VAL A 36 0.21 -12.50 -15.40
N SER A 37 1.55 -12.54 -15.34
CA SER A 37 2.41 -11.42 -14.91
C SER A 37 1.94 -10.08 -15.48
N LEU A 38 2.09 -9.01 -14.73
CA LEU A 38 1.89 -7.66 -15.24
C LEU A 38 2.97 -7.41 -16.31
N GLU A 39 2.60 -7.56 -17.57
CA GLU A 39 3.48 -7.17 -18.67
C GLU A 39 3.44 -5.64 -18.78
N GLY A 40 4.58 -4.99 -18.60
CA GLY A 40 4.70 -3.55 -18.85
C GLY A 40 5.18 -2.66 -17.70
N PHE A 41 5.36 -3.16 -16.47
CA PHE A 41 5.97 -2.32 -15.42
C PHE A 41 7.46 -2.13 -15.69
N ASP A 42 7.87 -0.87 -15.91
CA ASP A 42 9.26 -0.48 -16.17
C ASP A 42 9.90 0.12 -14.89
N GLY A 43 10.70 -0.71 -14.20
CA GLY A 43 11.40 -0.29 -12.99
C GLY A 43 12.44 0.80 -13.25
N GLU A 44 13.09 0.82 -14.44
CA GLU A 44 14.05 1.86 -14.80
C GLU A 44 13.35 3.20 -14.96
N ALA A 45 12.20 3.26 -15.64
CA ALA A 45 11.37 4.46 -15.76
C ALA A 45 10.92 5.00 -14.38
N ALA A 46 10.48 4.12 -13.49
CA ALA A 46 10.12 4.49 -12.12
C ALA A 46 11.32 5.07 -11.33
N VAL A 47 12.52 4.51 -11.47
CA VAL A 47 13.75 5.03 -10.86
C VAL A 47 14.15 6.39 -11.44
N LEU A 48 14.05 6.56 -12.75
CA LEU A 48 14.34 7.84 -13.42
C LEU A 48 13.39 8.94 -12.91
N THR A 49 12.10 8.63 -12.79
CA THR A 49 11.08 9.52 -12.22
C THR A 49 11.41 9.87 -10.76
N ALA A 50 11.76 8.90 -9.92
CA ALA A 50 12.15 9.15 -8.53
C ALA A 50 13.37 10.10 -8.43
N ARG A 51 14.38 9.87 -9.26
CA ARG A 51 15.58 10.73 -9.30
C ARG A 51 15.28 12.13 -9.83
N GLN A 52 14.36 12.26 -10.77
CA GLN A 52 13.91 13.54 -11.28
C GLN A 52 13.18 14.33 -10.19
N ILE A 53 12.16 13.74 -9.54
CA ILE A 53 11.40 14.34 -8.43
C ILE A 53 12.35 14.84 -7.33
N ALA A 54 13.31 14.01 -6.92
CA ALA A 54 14.23 14.34 -5.85
C ALA A 54 15.22 15.47 -6.21
N ARG A 55 15.52 15.67 -7.48
CA ARG A 55 16.39 16.75 -7.97
C ARG A 55 15.63 18.05 -8.17
N ASP A 56 14.45 17.96 -8.78
CA ASP A 56 13.68 19.14 -9.21
C ASP A 56 12.95 19.76 -8.01
N ALA A 57 12.44 18.94 -7.09
CA ALA A 57 11.76 19.36 -5.86
C ALA A 57 12.37 18.66 -4.62
N PRO A 58 13.59 18.99 -4.19
CA PRO A 58 14.25 18.36 -3.04
C PRO A 58 13.57 18.67 -1.71
N ASP A 59 12.85 19.77 -1.62
CA ASP A 59 12.00 20.16 -0.50
C ASP A 59 10.54 20.01 -0.91
N ARG A 60 9.91 18.96 -0.39
CA ARG A 60 8.51 18.63 -0.63
C ARG A 60 7.77 18.46 0.71
N THR A 61 8.07 19.33 1.66
CA THR A 61 7.28 19.38 2.89
C THR A 61 5.81 19.62 2.56
N PRO A 62 4.87 19.05 3.30
CA PRO A 62 3.44 19.21 3.05
C PRO A 62 3.04 20.67 2.89
N GLY A 63 2.39 21.01 1.76
CA GLY A 63 1.95 22.37 1.43
C GLY A 63 3.05 23.32 0.92
N SER A 64 4.28 22.84 0.76
CA SER A 64 5.36 23.63 0.14
C SER A 64 5.16 23.80 -1.37
N ALA A 65 5.90 24.74 -1.97
CA ALA A 65 5.91 24.90 -3.43
C ALA A 65 6.34 23.61 -4.14
N GLY A 66 7.35 22.90 -3.60
CA GLY A 66 7.83 21.64 -4.17
C GLY A 66 6.78 20.52 -4.08
N ASP A 67 5.98 20.44 -3.01
CA ASP A 67 4.85 19.51 -2.95
C ASP A 67 3.81 19.85 -4.05
N GLY A 68 3.51 21.13 -4.24
CA GLY A 68 2.62 21.62 -5.29
C GLY A 68 3.12 21.28 -6.70
N GLU A 69 4.42 21.51 -6.98
CA GLU A 69 5.05 21.19 -8.27
C GLU A 69 4.96 19.68 -8.59
N ILE A 70 5.18 18.82 -7.61
CA ILE A 70 5.06 17.37 -7.84
C ILE A 70 3.60 16.94 -7.95
N ALA A 71 2.67 17.59 -7.25
CA ALA A 71 1.24 17.34 -7.48
C ALA A 71 0.82 17.67 -8.91
N ASP A 72 1.31 18.79 -9.49
CA ASP A 72 1.06 19.17 -10.88
C ASP A 72 1.70 18.16 -11.86
N LEU A 73 2.94 17.74 -11.62
CA LEU A 73 3.60 16.69 -12.41
C LEU A 73 2.77 15.39 -12.41
N VAL A 74 2.28 14.96 -11.24
CA VAL A 74 1.47 13.74 -11.13
C VAL A 74 0.14 13.90 -11.87
N ALA A 75 -0.52 15.05 -11.75
CA ALA A 75 -1.77 15.34 -12.46
C ALA A 75 -1.57 15.33 -13.99
N GLU A 76 -0.48 15.91 -14.48
CA GLU A 76 -0.12 15.91 -15.90
C GLU A 76 0.11 14.48 -16.41
N ARG A 77 0.96 13.69 -15.72
CA ARG A 77 1.27 12.30 -16.10
C ARG A 77 0.02 11.40 -16.06
N PHE A 78 -0.83 11.55 -15.07
CA PHE A 78 -2.12 10.85 -15.05
C PHE A 78 -3.03 11.26 -16.21
N GLY A 79 -3.03 12.55 -16.59
CA GLY A 79 -3.80 13.09 -17.73
C GLY A 79 -3.34 12.56 -19.09
N GLU A 80 -2.10 12.13 -19.21
CA GLU A 80 -1.56 11.50 -20.44
C GLU A 80 -2.10 10.08 -20.65
N ILE A 81 -2.65 9.44 -19.62
CA ILE A 81 -3.28 8.12 -19.72
C ILE A 81 -4.69 8.30 -20.31
N GLY A 82 -4.85 7.97 -21.58
CA GLY A 82 -6.05 8.31 -22.37
C GLY A 82 -7.41 7.77 -21.84
N SER A 83 -7.41 6.85 -20.89
CA SER A 83 -8.62 6.32 -20.23
C SER A 83 -8.79 6.82 -18.80
N ALA A 84 -7.86 7.63 -18.27
CA ALA A 84 -7.90 8.09 -16.90
C ALA A 84 -8.80 9.34 -16.75
N GLU A 85 -9.62 9.34 -15.70
CA GLU A 85 -10.31 10.53 -15.21
C GLU A 85 -9.50 11.09 -14.05
N VAL A 86 -8.96 12.31 -14.21
CA VAL A 86 -8.11 12.94 -13.19
C VAL A 86 -8.92 13.97 -12.41
N SER A 87 -8.77 13.96 -11.10
CA SER A 87 -9.40 14.90 -10.18
C SER A 87 -8.50 15.24 -9.02
N ASP A 88 -8.69 16.43 -8.44
CA ASP A 88 -8.02 16.89 -7.24
C ASP A 88 -8.97 16.84 -6.04
N GLN A 89 -8.44 16.40 -4.89
CA GLN A 89 -9.10 16.52 -3.60
C GLN A 89 -8.29 17.51 -2.75
N SER A 90 -8.75 18.77 -2.73
CA SER A 90 -8.11 19.84 -1.94
C SER A 90 -8.74 19.93 -0.55
N PHE A 91 -7.90 20.16 0.46
CA PHE A 91 -8.32 20.27 1.85
C PHE A 91 -7.32 21.09 2.66
N SER A 92 -7.79 21.72 3.75
CA SER A 92 -6.95 22.44 4.70
C SER A 92 -6.59 21.53 5.87
N SER A 93 -5.35 21.63 6.34
CA SER A 93 -4.87 20.89 7.53
C SER A 93 -3.83 21.70 8.26
N SER A 94 -3.39 21.21 9.43
CA SER A 94 -2.27 21.80 10.17
C SER A 94 -1.05 20.90 10.04
N PHE A 95 0.09 21.48 9.67
CA PHE A 95 1.37 20.79 9.63
C PHE A 95 2.39 21.59 10.45
N GLU A 96 3.05 20.95 11.43
CA GLU A 96 3.98 21.59 12.37
C GLU A 96 3.44 22.83 13.09
N GLY A 97 2.11 22.96 13.18
CA GLY A 97 1.43 24.09 13.84
C GLY A 97 0.99 25.22 12.92
N ASP A 98 1.32 25.14 11.64
CA ASP A 98 0.87 26.08 10.61
C ASP A 98 -0.30 25.51 9.82
N ASP A 99 -1.26 26.35 9.44
CA ASP A 99 -2.35 25.97 8.53
C ASP A 99 -1.82 25.88 7.10
N VAL A 100 -1.99 24.73 6.46
CA VAL A 100 -1.54 24.44 5.10
C VAL A 100 -2.68 23.94 4.22
N GLU A 101 -2.68 24.38 2.96
CA GLU A 101 -3.55 23.81 1.92
C GLU A 101 -2.87 22.62 1.28
N LEU A 102 -3.53 21.48 1.31
CA LEU A 102 -3.06 20.21 0.79
C LEU A 102 -3.97 19.73 -0.35
N ARG A 103 -3.42 18.88 -1.21
CA ARG A 103 -4.14 18.34 -2.36
C ARG A 103 -3.72 16.89 -2.62
N ASN A 104 -4.67 15.97 -2.60
CA ASN A 104 -4.47 14.64 -3.18
C ASN A 104 -4.78 14.71 -4.69
N VAL A 105 -3.99 14.01 -5.50
CA VAL A 105 -4.24 13.86 -6.95
C VAL A 105 -4.73 12.44 -7.19
N ILE A 106 -5.88 12.32 -7.86
CA ILE A 106 -6.59 11.05 -8.03
C ILE A 106 -6.78 10.79 -9.53
N ALA A 107 -6.34 9.62 -10.00
CA ALA A 107 -6.65 9.14 -11.33
C ALA A 107 -7.53 7.89 -11.24
N THR A 108 -8.64 7.87 -11.96
CA THR A 108 -9.55 6.73 -12.04
C THR A 108 -9.50 6.11 -13.42
N LEU A 109 -9.13 4.82 -13.48
CA LEU A 109 -9.21 3.99 -14.69
C LEU A 109 -10.48 3.13 -14.61
N PRO A 110 -11.52 3.43 -15.42
CA PRO A 110 -12.77 2.68 -15.38
C PRO A 110 -12.57 1.21 -15.71
N GLY A 111 -13.19 0.35 -14.91
CA GLY A 111 -13.29 -1.09 -15.15
C GLY A 111 -14.70 -1.50 -15.57
N GLU A 112 -14.91 -2.81 -15.73
CA GLU A 112 -16.23 -3.36 -16.06
C GLU A 112 -17.21 -3.32 -14.87
N SER A 113 -16.67 -3.18 -13.65
CA SER A 113 -17.41 -3.06 -12.40
C SER A 113 -17.10 -1.74 -11.73
N GLU A 114 -18.08 -1.15 -11.06
CA GLU A 114 -17.90 0.03 -10.19
C GLU A 114 -17.12 -0.28 -8.90
N ARG A 115 -16.89 -1.56 -8.57
CA ARG A 115 -16.03 -1.94 -7.44
C ARG A 115 -14.59 -1.47 -7.68
N ARG A 116 -13.97 -0.89 -6.65
CA ARG A 116 -12.72 -0.15 -6.77
C ARG A 116 -11.57 -0.83 -6.05
N LEU A 117 -10.40 -0.81 -6.68
CA LEU A 117 -9.11 -1.12 -6.06
C LEU A 117 -8.27 0.15 -6.03
N ILE A 118 -7.79 0.49 -4.85
CA ILE A 118 -7.01 1.70 -4.64
C ILE A 118 -5.51 1.36 -4.64
N LEU A 119 -4.71 2.12 -5.38
CA LEU A 119 -3.26 2.17 -5.28
C LEU A 119 -2.89 3.57 -4.80
N LEU A 120 -2.24 3.66 -3.66
CA LEU A 120 -1.95 4.92 -3.01
C LEU A 120 -0.45 5.05 -2.73
N ALA A 121 0.11 6.23 -2.96
CA ALA A 121 1.49 6.54 -2.66
C ALA A 121 1.66 7.98 -2.16
N PRO A 122 2.49 8.21 -1.12
CA PRO A 122 2.88 9.55 -0.71
C PRO A 122 3.81 10.19 -1.73
N ARG A 123 3.67 11.51 -1.96
CA ARG A 123 4.60 12.28 -2.79
C ARG A 123 5.47 13.25 -2.00
N ASP A 124 4.99 13.69 -0.85
CA ASP A 124 5.69 14.63 0.02
C ASP A 124 6.79 13.96 0.86
N SER A 125 7.69 14.78 1.39
CA SER A 125 8.75 14.32 2.28
C SER A 125 8.90 15.31 3.42
N ALA A 126 8.73 14.85 4.66
CA ALA A 126 8.87 15.67 5.85
C ALA A 126 10.32 16.09 6.11
N SER A 127 11.31 15.39 5.55
CA SER A 127 12.73 15.70 5.71
C SER A 127 13.56 15.22 4.53
N GLY A 128 14.23 16.18 3.87
CA GLY A 128 15.14 15.89 2.76
C GLY A 128 14.44 15.42 1.48
N PRO A 129 15.20 14.94 0.50
CA PRO A 129 14.69 14.69 -0.85
C PRO A 129 13.84 13.42 -1.00
N GLY A 130 13.68 12.58 0.03
CA GLY A 130 12.80 11.42 0.02
C GLY A 130 13.00 10.48 -1.17
N VAL A 131 14.24 10.22 -1.58
CA VAL A 131 14.54 9.58 -2.88
C VAL A 131 14.10 8.14 -2.94
N ALA A 132 14.45 7.34 -1.92
CA ALA A 132 14.11 5.93 -1.83
C ALA A 132 12.74 5.69 -1.16
N SER A 133 12.15 6.74 -0.60
CA SER A 133 10.82 6.73 0.03
C SER A 133 9.75 7.33 -0.90
N SER A 134 9.33 8.57 -0.65
CA SER A 134 8.17 9.18 -1.33
C SER A 134 8.39 9.44 -2.82
N ALA A 135 9.59 9.88 -3.24
CA ALA A 135 9.86 10.05 -4.66
C ALA A 135 9.82 8.71 -5.41
N ALA A 136 10.42 7.66 -4.82
CA ALA A 136 10.33 6.31 -5.37
C ALA A 136 8.90 5.76 -5.36
N ALA A 137 8.12 6.03 -4.31
CA ALA A 137 6.72 5.63 -4.24
C ALA A 137 5.88 6.31 -5.33
N THR A 138 6.10 7.61 -5.55
CA THR A 138 5.46 8.36 -6.65
C THR A 138 5.85 7.79 -8.02
N GLY A 139 7.14 7.49 -8.25
CA GLY A 139 7.61 6.87 -9.49
C GLY A 139 6.95 5.52 -9.76
N VAL A 140 6.85 4.66 -8.74
CA VAL A 140 6.14 3.37 -8.84
C VAL A 140 4.65 3.56 -9.12
N LEU A 141 4.00 4.52 -8.46
CA LEU A 141 2.58 4.80 -8.66
C LEU A 141 2.27 5.21 -10.10
N LEU A 142 3.08 6.13 -10.65
CA LEU A 142 2.93 6.62 -12.03
C LEU A 142 3.13 5.50 -13.04
N GLU A 143 4.20 4.72 -12.88
CA GLU A 143 4.50 3.60 -13.78
C GLU A 143 3.43 2.50 -13.73
N LEU A 144 2.87 2.21 -12.55
CA LEU A 144 1.74 1.30 -12.45
C LEU A 144 0.50 1.85 -13.15
N ALA A 145 0.21 3.14 -13.01
CA ALA A 145 -0.93 3.76 -13.68
C ALA A 145 -0.79 3.67 -15.22
N GLU A 146 0.40 3.92 -15.75
CA GLU A 146 0.72 3.77 -17.16
C GLU A 146 0.59 2.30 -17.63
N SER A 147 1.17 1.37 -16.86
CA SER A 147 1.11 -0.08 -17.16
C SER A 147 -0.31 -0.63 -17.21
N PHE A 148 -1.21 -0.10 -16.37
CA PHE A 148 -2.61 -0.47 -16.37
C PHE A 148 -3.45 0.30 -17.39
N GLY A 149 -3.03 1.50 -17.81
CA GLY A 149 -3.82 2.41 -18.65
C GLY A 149 -4.27 1.85 -19.99
N GLY A 150 -3.51 0.91 -20.59
CA GLY A 150 -3.82 0.27 -21.87
C GLY A 150 -4.64 -1.01 -21.78
N ALA A 151 -5.06 -1.45 -20.58
CA ALA A 151 -5.68 -2.74 -20.35
C ALA A 151 -7.16 -2.61 -19.91
N THR A 152 -7.94 -3.67 -20.15
CA THR A 152 -9.29 -3.82 -19.56
C THR A 152 -9.18 -4.42 -18.17
N HIS A 153 -9.93 -3.88 -17.21
CA HIS A 153 -9.95 -4.31 -15.82
C HIS A 153 -11.36 -4.77 -15.43
N SER A 154 -11.45 -5.81 -14.62
CA SER A 154 -12.74 -6.27 -14.07
C SER A 154 -13.28 -5.30 -13.01
N LYS A 155 -12.40 -4.54 -12.37
CA LYS A 155 -12.72 -3.52 -11.37
C LYS A 155 -12.10 -2.19 -11.77
N THR A 156 -12.73 -1.11 -11.36
CA THR A 156 -12.17 0.23 -11.49
C THR A 156 -10.90 0.35 -10.63
N LEU A 157 -9.81 0.85 -11.23
CA LEU A 157 -8.55 1.14 -10.52
C LEU A 157 -8.48 2.62 -10.20
N VAL A 158 -8.09 2.95 -8.98
CA VAL A 158 -7.95 4.33 -8.52
C VAL A 158 -6.54 4.53 -8.00
N PHE A 159 -5.80 5.42 -8.64
CA PHE A 159 -4.44 5.79 -8.26
C PHE A 159 -4.50 7.10 -7.49
N VAL A 160 -3.91 7.14 -6.31
CA VAL A 160 -3.97 8.27 -5.39
C VAL A 160 -2.58 8.69 -4.98
N SER A 161 -2.17 9.89 -5.38
CA SER A 161 -0.98 10.54 -4.87
C SER A 161 -1.37 11.45 -3.71
N THR A 162 -0.90 11.13 -2.50
CA THR A 162 -1.30 11.82 -1.27
C THR A 162 -0.28 12.87 -0.83
N ALA A 163 -0.76 13.87 -0.09
CA ALA A 163 0.04 14.84 0.65
C ALA A 163 -0.09 14.62 2.16
N GLY A 164 0.89 15.08 2.95
CA GLY A 164 0.85 15.01 4.41
C GLY A 164 1.15 13.62 4.99
N ALA A 165 2.00 12.84 4.31
CA ALA A 165 2.39 11.50 4.78
C ALA A 165 3.17 11.53 6.10
N GLY A 166 4.02 12.54 6.30
CA GLY A 166 4.93 12.65 7.44
C GLY A 166 4.24 12.98 8.78
N ASP A 167 3.02 13.48 8.78
CA ASP A 167 2.27 13.89 9.97
C ASP A 167 0.93 13.14 10.08
N GLY A 168 1.01 11.86 10.41
CA GLY A 168 -0.18 11.04 10.65
C GLY A 168 -0.98 10.69 9.39
N ALA A 169 -0.35 10.73 8.21
CA ALA A 169 -0.94 10.36 6.93
C ALA A 169 -2.24 11.15 6.63
N ILE A 170 -2.14 12.48 6.70
CA ILE A 170 -3.28 13.40 6.61
C ILE A 170 -4.04 13.21 5.28
N GLY A 171 -3.33 13.11 4.15
CA GLY A 171 -3.94 12.92 2.83
C GLY A 171 -4.67 11.58 2.69
N ALA A 172 -4.08 10.51 3.20
CA ALA A 172 -4.74 9.21 3.20
C ALA A 172 -5.97 9.21 4.11
N ARG A 173 -5.93 9.95 5.22
CA ARG A 173 -7.07 10.14 6.12
C ARG A 173 -8.19 10.90 5.40
N GLU A 174 -7.88 12.02 4.77
CA GLU A 174 -8.85 12.80 4.01
C GLU A 174 -9.48 11.98 2.87
N PHE A 175 -8.64 11.22 2.14
CA PHE A 175 -9.14 10.31 1.11
C PHE A 175 -10.12 9.28 1.70
N ALA A 176 -9.76 8.64 2.80
CA ALA A 176 -10.61 7.63 3.43
C ALA A 176 -11.92 8.20 4.01
N GLU A 177 -11.95 9.49 4.40
CA GLU A 177 -13.13 10.15 4.95
C GLU A 177 -14.06 10.70 3.87
N SER A 178 -13.50 11.36 2.87
CA SER A 178 -14.25 12.24 1.96
C SER A 178 -14.34 11.71 0.53
N TYR A 179 -13.72 10.54 0.20
CA TYR A 179 -13.83 9.97 -1.14
C TYR A 179 -15.27 9.54 -1.43
N PRO A 180 -15.91 10.08 -2.50
CA PRO A 180 -17.35 9.91 -2.72
C PRO A 180 -17.79 8.44 -2.86
N GLU A 181 -17.00 7.62 -3.54
CA GLU A 181 -17.32 6.22 -3.82
C GLU A 181 -16.68 5.23 -2.82
N ARG A 182 -16.46 5.67 -1.59
CA ARG A 182 -15.83 4.89 -0.52
C ARG A 182 -16.49 3.52 -0.31
N GLU A 183 -17.81 3.45 -0.37
CA GLU A 183 -18.58 2.20 -0.21
C GLU A 183 -18.30 1.17 -1.32
N GLN A 184 -17.72 1.61 -2.44
CA GLN A 184 -17.38 0.74 -3.56
C GLN A 184 -15.94 0.21 -3.46
N ILE A 185 -15.14 0.66 -2.48
CA ILE A 185 -13.75 0.21 -2.31
C ILE A 185 -13.74 -1.23 -1.79
N ASP A 186 -13.08 -2.11 -2.54
CA ASP A 186 -12.84 -3.50 -2.13
C ASP A 186 -11.55 -3.65 -1.30
N SER A 187 -10.51 -2.95 -1.70
CA SER A 187 -9.25 -2.92 -0.97
C SER A 187 -8.33 -1.79 -1.46
N ALA A 188 -7.34 -1.46 -0.63
CA ALA A 188 -6.32 -0.50 -0.95
C ALA A 188 -4.91 -1.11 -0.79
N LEU A 189 -4.01 -0.70 -1.67
CA LEU A 189 -2.60 -1.03 -1.62
C LEU A 189 -1.82 0.27 -1.52
N VAL A 190 -1.04 0.41 -0.46
CA VAL A 190 -0.17 1.57 -0.22
C VAL A 190 1.25 1.22 -0.62
N ILE A 191 1.86 2.02 -1.48
CA ILE A 191 3.25 1.90 -1.88
C ILE A 191 4.05 2.79 -0.94
N ALA A 192 4.77 2.18 0.00
CA ALA A 192 5.56 2.89 0.99
C ALA A 192 7.04 2.51 0.86
N GLN A 193 7.93 3.51 0.81
CA GLN A 193 9.39 3.32 0.84
C GLN A 193 9.90 2.17 -0.05
N PRO A 194 9.61 2.17 -1.38
CA PRO A 194 9.90 1.01 -2.22
C PRO A 194 11.37 0.84 -2.61
N GLY A 195 12.23 1.87 -2.39
CA GLY A 195 13.56 1.95 -2.98
C GLY A 195 14.73 1.68 -2.03
N ALA A 196 14.53 1.10 -0.83
CA ALA A 196 15.63 0.88 0.11
C ALA A 196 16.71 -0.05 -0.44
N ALA A 197 17.98 0.35 -0.39
CA ALA A 197 19.12 -0.45 -0.86
C ALA A 197 19.32 -1.75 -0.07
N ARG A 198 18.86 -1.79 1.16
CA ARG A 198 18.89 -2.97 2.03
C ARG A 198 17.47 -3.25 2.51
N PRO A 199 16.71 -4.04 1.75
CA PRO A 199 15.34 -4.35 2.14
C PRO A 199 15.28 -5.12 3.44
N GLU A 200 14.42 -4.65 4.37
CA GLU A 200 14.18 -5.22 5.69
C GLU A 200 12.70 -5.56 5.89
N PRO A 201 12.38 -6.80 6.26
CA PRO A 201 11.00 -7.19 6.56
C PRO A 201 10.50 -6.56 7.90
N PRO A 202 9.18 -6.50 8.12
CA PRO A 202 8.11 -7.04 7.29
C PRO A 202 7.87 -6.19 6.04
N PHE A 203 7.73 -6.83 4.88
CA PHE A 203 7.48 -6.10 3.63
C PHE A 203 6.01 -5.72 3.44
N VAL A 204 5.10 -6.44 4.07
CA VAL A 204 3.66 -6.17 4.04
C VAL A 204 3.18 -5.77 5.43
N ILE A 205 2.55 -4.59 5.51
CA ILE A 205 2.10 -3.96 6.75
C ILE A 205 0.57 -3.88 6.71
N PRO A 206 -0.17 -4.82 7.34
CA PRO A 206 -1.62 -4.91 7.29
C PRO A 206 -2.33 -4.37 8.54
N TRP A 207 -1.76 -3.40 9.24
CA TRP A 207 -2.28 -2.89 10.52
C TRP A 207 -2.29 -1.37 10.58
N SER A 208 -3.10 -0.86 11.50
CA SER A 208 -3.20 0.54 11.88
C SER A 208 -2.75 0.76 13.32
N ALA A 209 -2.85 1.98 13.80
CA ALA A 209 -2.72 2.31 15.22
C ALA A 209 -3.94 1.88 16.06
N GLY A 210 -5.02 1.47 15.42
CA GLY A 210 -6.26 0.99 16.05
C GLY A 210 -6.35 -0.54 16.20
N PRO A 211 -7.44 -1.04 16.77
CA PRO A 211 -7.69 -2.48 16.93
C PRO A 211 -8.15 -3.17 15.64
N GLN A 212 -8.42 -2.40 14.58
CA GLN A 212 -8.88 -2.91 13.30
C GLN A 212 -7.73 -3.59 12.56
N SER A 213 -8.05 -4.61 11.79
CA SER A 213 -7.12 -5.33 10.94
C SER A 213 -7.70 -5.53 9.55
N THR A 214 -6.85 -5.60 8.57
CA THR A 214 -7.23 -5.87 7.19
C THR A 214 -7.54 -7.35 6.96
N ALA A 215 -8.24 -7.66 5.84
CA ALA A 215 -8.57 -9.03 5.47
C ALA A 215 -7.30 -9.88 5.29
N ALA A 216 -7.29 -11.06 5.91
CA ALA A 216 -6.15 -11.98 5.87
C ALA A 216 -5.80 -12.44 4.44
N GLN A 217 -6.78 -12.52 3.54
CA GLN A 217 -6.55 -12.87 2.13
C GLN A 217 -5.75 -11.79 1.39
N LEU A 218 -6.02 -10.49 1.64
CA LEU A 218 -5.25 -9.40 1.05
C LEU A 218 -3.79 -9.45 1.53
N THR A 219 -3.60 -9.55 2.85
CA THR A 219 -2.27 -9.65 3.47
C THR A 219 -1.45 -10.81 2.90
N ARG A 220 -2.07 -11.98 2.71
CA ARG A 220 -1.39 -13.15 2.15
C ARG A 220 -1.05 -13.01 0.70
N THR A 221 -1.99 -12.49 -0.10
CA THR A 221 -1.75 -12.25 -1.53
C THR A 221 -0.59 -11.26 -1.72
N ALA A 222 -0.59 -10.14 -0.98
CA ALA A 222 0.50 -9.17 -1.03
C ALA A 222 1.83 -9.77 -0.52
N GLY A 223 1.79 -10.54 0.57
CA GLY A 223 2.99 -11.17 1.13
C GLY A 223 3.61 -12.22 0.21
N GLU A 224 2.80 -13.00 -0.50
CA GLU A 224 3.28 -13.98 -1.48
C GLU A 224 3.91 -13.30 -2.69
N THR A 225 3.24 -12.30 -3.28
CA THR A 225 3.78 -11.55 -4.42
C THR A 225 5.07 -10.83 -4.05
N THR A 226 5.10 -10.15 -2.90
CA THR A 226 6.29 -9.42 -2.46
C THR A 226 7.46 -10.35 -2.16
N SER A 227 7.20 -11.50 -1.52
CA SER A 227 8.24 -12.48 -1.25
C SER A 227 8.81 -13.09 -2.54
N ALA A 228 7.97 -13.32 -3.54
CA ALA A 228 8.41 -13.85 -4.82
C ALA A 228 9.28 -12.84 -5.58
N GLU A 229 8.87 -11.57 -5.66
CA GLU A 229 9.57 -10.53 -6.39
C GLU A 229 10.87 -10.08 -5.72
N LEU A 230 10.90 -10.01 -4.38
CA LEU A 230 12.11 -9.64 -3.65
C LEU A 230 13.05 -10.84 -3.38
N GLY A 231 12.62 -12.08 -3.71
CA GLY A 231 13.39 -13.29 -3.43
C GLY A 231 13.63 -13.54 -1.94
N ARG A 232 12.80 -12.99 -1.06
CA ARG A 232 12.93 -13.03 0.40
C ARG A 232 11.60 -13.27 1.07
N PRO A 233 11.55 -14.01 2.20
CA PRO A 233 10.31 -14.18 2.95
C PRO A 233 9.81 -12.82 3.50
N ASP A 234 8.51 -12.63 3.52
CA ASP A 234 7.83 -11.41 4.00
C ASP A 234 8.19 -11.02 5.44
N GLY A 235 8.73 -11.96 6.23
CA GLY A 235 9.23 -11.66 7.57
C GLY A 235 8.14 -11.32 8.58
N ARG A 236 6.98 -11.95 8.46
CA ARG A 236 5.86 -11.75 9.38
C ARG A 236 6.31 -11.92 10.83
N PRO A 237 5.86 -11.03 11.74
CA PRO A 237 6.17 -11.17 13.15
C PRO A 237 5.68 -12.52 13.65
N GLY A 238 6.50 -13.20 14.45
CA GLY A 238 6.07 -14.41 15.14
C GLY A 238 4.93 -14.12 16.12
N THR A 239 4.31 -15.17 16.65
CA THR A 239 3.15 -15.07 17.58
C THR A 239 3.37 -14.11 18.75
N LEU A 240 4.59 -14.02 19.28
CA LEU A 240 4.94 -13.08 20.36
C LEU A 240 4.97 -11.62 19.83
N GLY A 241 5.48 -11.40 18.63
CA GLY A 241 5.48 -10.08 17.97
C GLY A 241 4.07 -9.60 17.65
N GLU A 242 3.19 -10.50 17.21
CA GLU A 242 1.78 -10.18 17.01
C GLU A 242 1.06 -9.84 18.32
N LEU A 243 1.34 -10.56 19.40
CA LEU A 243 0.78 -10.25 20.72
C LEU A 243 1.27 -8.90 21.25
N LEU A 244 2.56 -8.59 21.09
CA LEU A 244 3.11 -7.29 21.47
C LEU A 244 2.49 -6.15 20.67
N ARG A 245 2.23 -6.34 19.39
CA ARG A 245 1.58 -5.37 18.53
C ARG A 245 0.11 -5.14 18.91
N LEU A 246 -0.64 -6.19 19.23
CA LEU A 246 -2.02 -6.05 19.75
C LEU A 246 -2.04 -5.30 21.08
N ALA A 247 -0.97 -5.41 21.88
CA ALA A 247 -0.85 -4.69 23.15
C ALA A 247 -0.39 -3.23 22.98
N LEU A 248 0.36 -2.93 21.92
CA LEU A 248 0.92 -1.61 21.60
C LEU A 248 0.74 -1.34 20.10
N PRO A 249 -0.48 -1.01 19.66
CA PRO A 249 -0.72 -0.73 18.25
C PRO A 249 -0.01 0.57 17.83
N THR A 250 0.99 0.45 16.94
CA THR A 250 1.77 1.57 16.42
C THR A 250 1.84 1.45 14.90
N GLY A 251 0.79 1.80 14.20
CA GLY A 251 0.80 1.87 12.74
C GLY A 251 0.93 3.33 12.30
N LEU A 252 2.06 3.72 11.73
CA LEU A 252 2.34 5.10 11.31
C LEU A 252 2.16 5.32 9.80
N GLY A 253 1.90 4.27 9.02
CA GLY A 253 1.78 4.37 7.56
C GLY A 253 0.39 4.78 7.07
N GLU A 254 0.31 5.15 5.81
CA GLU A 254 -0.92 5.62 5.16
C GLU A 254 -2.04 4.55 5.06
N GLN A 255 -1.71 3.26 5.19
CA GLN A 255 -2.73 2.22 5.31
C GLN A 255 -3.54 2.34 6.62
N GLY A 256 -2.97 2.93 7.67
CA GLY A 256 -3.61 3.07 8.97
C GLY A 256 -4.97 3.77 8.92
N PRO A 257 -5.06 5.02 8.43
CA PRO A 257 -6.33 5.72 8.27
C PRO A 257 -7.37 4.99 7.43
N LEU A 258 -6.95 4.25 6.40
CA LEU A 258 -7.85 3.45 5.57
C LEU A 258 -8.46 2.30 6.37
N ILE A 259 -7.62 1.54 7.10
CA ILE A 259 -8.05 0.42 7.95
C ILE A 259 -8.99 0.90 9.06
N GLU A 260 -8.67 2.02 9.70
CA GLU A 260 -9.50 2.60 10.78
C GLU A 260 -10.90 2.99 10.31
N ARG A 261 -11.06 3.23 9.01
CA ARG A 261 -12.37 3.52 8.38
C ARG A 261 -13.03 2.34 7.69
N GLY A 262 -12.52 1.13 7.96
CA GLY A 262 -13.09 -0.13 7.48
C GLY A 262 -12.75 -0.47 6.03
N ILE A 263 -11.74 0.17 5.44
CA ILE A 263 -11.21 -0.19 4.13
C ILE A 263 -10.09 -1.21 4.35
N ASP A 264 -10.21 -2.39 3.73
CA ASP A 264 -9.13 -3.36 3.74
C ASP A 264 -7.89 -2.79 3.03
N ALA A 265 -6.82 -2.53 3.77
CA ALA A 265 -5.62 -1.93 3.23
C ALA A 265 -4.34 -2.63 3.71
N VAL A 266 -3.33 -2.68 2.85
CA VAL A 266 -1.97 -3.08 3.21
C VAL A 266 -0.97 -2.10 2.63
N ALA A 267 0.12 -1.82 3.34
CA ALA A 267 1.27 -1.17 2.74
C ALA A 267 2.31 -2.21 2.33
N ILE A 268 2.97 -1.97 1.18
CA ILE A 268 4.18 -2.67 0.75
C ILE A 268 5.34 -1.71 0.94
N SER A 269 6.32 -2.11 1.75
CA SER A 269 7.51 -1.31 2.09
C SER A 269 8.76 -2.18 1.99
N SER A 270 9.84 -1.63 1.45
CA SER A 270 11.14 -2.29 1.49
C SER A 270 11.94 -2.00 2.76
N ALA A 271 11.48 -1.09 3.61
CA ALA A 271 12.14 -0.69 4.85
C ALA A 271 11.37 -1.10 6.13
N GLY A 272 10.41 -2.00 6.02
CA GLY A 272 9.52 -2.33 7.12
C GLY A 272 8.69 -1.13 7.57
N GLU A 273 8.51 -0.98 8.89
CA GLU A 273 7.73 0.11 9.49
C GLU A 273 8.58 1.32 9.91
N ARG A 274 9.89 1.23 9.79
CA ARG A 274 10.76 2.35 10.18
C ARG A 274 10.91 3.35 9.05
N PRO A 275 11.00 4.65 9.35
CA PRO A 275 11.41 5.62 8.36
C PRO A 275 12.88 5.37 7.94
N LEU A 276 13.19 5.61 6.68
CA LEU A 276 14.58 5.61 6.21
C LEU A 276 15.33 6.79 6.82
N SER A 277 16.58 6.56 7.25
CA SER A 277 17.46 7.65 7.65
C SER A 277 17.84 8.49 6.42
N PRO A 278 18.27 9.75 6.59
CA PRO A 278 18.67 10.62 5.46
C PRO A 278 19.75 10.01 4.56
N GLY A 279 20.63 9.16 5.11
CA GLY A 279 21.65 8.46 4.33
C GLY A 279 21.08 7.29 3.52
N GLU A 280 20.06 6.62 4.03
CA GLU A 280 19.34 5.54 3.34
C GLU A 280 18.34 6.09 2.31
N ASP A 281 17.85 7.31 2.53
CA ASP A 281 16.88 7.99 1.66
C ASP A 281 17.56 9.01 0.73
N SER A 282 18.57 8.54 0.00
CA SER A 282 19.42 9.36 -0.87
C SER A 282 19.53 8.75 -2.28
N ILE A 283 19.96 9.56 -3.24
CA ILE A 283 20.16 9.14 -4.65
C ILE A 283 21.12 7.93 -4.75
N VAL A 284 22.14 7.89 -3.87
CA VAL A 284 23.15 6.82 -3.88
C VAL A 284 22.59 5.52 -3.30
N SER A 285 21.60 5.63 -2.41
CA SER A 285 21.01 4.51 -1.70
C SER A 285 19.72 4.00 -2.36
N LEU A 286 19.28 4.60 -3.47
CA LEU A 286 18.12 4.12 -4.22
C LEU A 286 18.49 2.83 -4.96
N SER A 287 17.81 1.73 -4.63
CA SER A 287 17.96 0.44 -5.27
C SER A 287 16.89 0.24 -6.35
N GLU A 288 17.34 0.14 -7.59
CA GLU A 288 16.47 -0.18 -8.73
C GLU A 288 15.86 -1.57 -8.60
N GLU A 289 16.66 -2.58 -8.21
CA GLU A 289 16.20 -3.95 -8.00
C GLU A 289 15.05 -4.02 -6.96
N THR A 290 15.23 -3.35 -5.83
CA THR A 290 14.22 -3.34 -4.77
C THR A 290 12.96 -2.59 -5.21
N LEU A 291 13.11 -1.42 -5.83
CA LEU A 291 12.00 -0.62 -6.34
C LEU A 291 11.20 -1.39 -7.38
N THR A 292 11.89 -2.03 -8.33
CA THR A 292 11.26 -2.87 -9.35
C THR A 292 10.50 -4.02 -8.72
N GLY A 293 11.10 -4.72 -7.76
CA GLY A 293 10.45 -5.83 -7.06
C GLY A 293 9.20 -5.39 -6.29
N VAL A 294 9.23 -4.24 -5.61
CA VAL A 294 8.06 -3.68 -4.91
C VAL A 294 6.98 -3.26 -5.91
N GLY A 295 7.34 -2.60 -7.01
CA GLY A 295 6.41 -2.19 -8.05
C GLY A 295 5.72 -3.40 -8.72
N GLN A 296 6.47 -4.40 -9.08
CA GLN A 296 5.94 -5.65 -9.63
C GLN A 296 5.03 -6.38 -8.64
N ALA A 297 5.41 -6.45 -7.36
CA ALA A 297 4.58 -7.04 -6.32
C ALA A 297 3.26 -6.30 -6.14
N ALA A 298 3.28 -4.97 -6.16
CA ALA A 298 2.09 -4.13 -6.11
C ALA A 298 1.18 -4.36 -7.33
N GLY A 299 1.75 -4.34 -8.52
CA GLY A 299 1.05 -4.61 -9.77
C GLY A 299 0.42 -6.01 -9.81
N GLN A 300 1.17 -7.05 -9.44
CA GLN A 300 0.65 -8.42 -9.38
C GLN A 300 -0.45 -8.58 -8.33
N THR A 301 -0.30 -7.97 -7.15
CA THR A 301 -1.34 -8.01 -6.10
C THR A 301 -2.63 -7.37 -6.61
N THR A 302 -2.53 -6.23 -7.30
CA THR A 302 -3.66 -5.54 -7.92
C THR A 302 -4.31 -6.38 -9.01
N ASN A 303 -3.51 -7.00 -9.88
CA ASN A 303 -3.98 -7.84 -10.97
C ASN A 303 -4.67 -9.12 -10.47
N ARG A 304 -4.17 -9.76 -9.39
CA ARG A 304 -4.83 -10.90 -8.74
C ARG A 304 -6.20 -10.54 -8.19
N ARG A 305 -6.39 -9.31 -7.73
CA ARG A 305 -7.67 -8.81 -7.20
C ARG A 305 -8.61 -8.30 -8.30
N SER A 306 -8.05 -7.89 -9.44
CA SER A 306 -8.78 -7.44 -10.62
C SER A 306 -8.32 -8.22 -11.87
N PRO A 307 -8.56 -9.53 -11.92
CA PRO A 307 -8.13 -10.32 -13.06
C PRO A 307 -8.80 -9.79 -14.34
N LYS A 308 -8.04 -9.79 -15.45
CA LYS A 308 -8.61 -9.53 -16.77
C LYS A 308 -9.66 -10.59 -17.03
N LEU A 309 -10.87 -10.21 -17.42
CA LEU A 309 -11.87 -11.15 -17.89
C LEU A 309 -11.31 -11.80 -19.16
N PHE A 310 -10.97 -13.09 -19.04
CA PHE A 310 -10.80 -13.90 -20.25
C PHE A 310 -12.13 -13.88 -20.96
N ARG A 311 -12.22 -13.18 -22.09
CA ARG A 311 -13.30 -13.38 -23.04
C ARG A 311 -13.35 -14.88 -23.27
N ASN A 312 -14.45 -15.50 -22.89
CA ASN A 312 -14.77 -16.86 -23.31
C ASN A 312 -14.60 -16.90 -24.83
N LEU A 313 -13.51 -17.49 -25.29
CA LEU A 313 -13.43 -17.94 -26.66
C LEU A 313 -14.63 -18.86 -26.84
N PRO A 314 -15.53 -18.62 -27.82
CA PRO A 314 -16.60 -19.56 -28.08
C PRO A 314 -15.93 -20.88 -28.38
N LEU A 315 -16.27 -21.91 -27.58
CA LEU A 315 -15.99 -23.27 -27.96
C LEU A 315 -16.77 -23.51 -29.25
N THR A 316 -16.13 -23.31 -30.39
CA THR A 316 -16.63 -23.83 -31.65
C THR A 316 -16.50 -25.33 -31.56
N GLY A 317 -17.57 -25.95 -31.07
CA GLY A 317 -17.79 -27.37 -31.23
C GLY A 317 -18.06 -27.66 -32.69
N THR A 318 -17.35 -28.59 -33.24
CA THR A 318 -17.78 -29.47 -34.29
C THR A 318 -17.67 -30.88 -33.82
#